data_cebf51f9371a0710be9a5e88017e4048
#
_entry.id   cebf51f9371a0710be9a5e88017e4048
#
_cell.length_a   1.000
_cell.length_b   1.000
_cell.length_c   1.000
_cell.angle_alpha   90.00
_cell.angle_beta   90.00
_cell.angle_gamma   90.00
#
_symmetry.space_group_name_H-M   'P 1'
#
loop_
_entity.id
_entity.type
_entity.pdbx_description
1 polymer ?
#
loop_
_entity_poly.entity_id
_entity_poly.type
_entity_poly.pdbx_seq_one_letter_code
_entity_poly.pdbx_strand_id
1 'polypeptide(L)'
;VLFVEEKLTYSKLLFVIEGVVKIKINKLDVQVISAGSIGLVPCNSYFIGSIEPGTLVLSVAFSEKEPFCSCYSLVNLMHDTYSHEDDFEQRQSQALPIHHRLKSFVQSALDAIDDGIPCSGYFATKRQELFFLLINYYSREDLARFFHPLFCFNRKFEEMVMTNYDSVTDVKHFAALAHMPVTTFQRKFKKHFKTSVKQWLLDRKAERML
;
A
#
# COMPACT_ATOMS: atom_id res chain seq x y z
N VAL A 1 -19.36 13.61 -3.57
CA VAL A 1 -19.37 13.04 -2.20
C VAL A 1 -17.93 13.03 -1.70
N LEU A 2 -17.71 13.58 -0.50
CA LEU A 2 -16.42 13.52 0.21
C LEU A 2 -16.45 12.31 1.13
N PHE A 3 -15.37 11.54 1.14
CA PHE A 3 -15.18 10.44 2.10
C PHE A 3 -13.78 10.51 2.70
N VAL A 4 -13.71 10.23 3.98
CA VAL A 4 -12.46 10.19 4.74
C VAL A 4 -12.36 8.80 5.36
N GLU A 5 -11.30 8.09 5.07
CA GLU A 5 -10.97 6.87 5.77
C GLU A 5 -9.65 7.05 6.52
N GLU A 6 -9.74 6.91 7.83
CA GLU A 6 -8.60 6.95 8.71
C GLU A 6 -8.05 5.54 8.91
N LYS A 7 -6.74 5.38 8.70
CA LYS A 7 -6.01 4.17 9.07
C LYS A 7 -6.48 2.87 8.41
N LEU A 8 -6.34 2.80 7.11
CA LEU A 8 -6.59 1.57 6.38
C LEU A 8 -5.81 0.38 6.95
N THR A 9 -6.51 -0.70 7.24
CA THR A 9 -5.90 -1.98 7.67
C THR A 9 -5.28 -2.72 6.50
N TYR A 10 -5.84 -2.53 5.30
CA TYR A 10 -5.43 -3.15 4.04
C TYR A 10 -5.15 -2.08 3.00
N SER A 11 -4.26 -2.38 2.08
CA SER A 11 -4.10 -1.57 0.86
C SER A 11 -5.30 -1.77 -0.06
N LYS A 12 -5.64 -0.77 -0.86
CA LYS A 12 -6.76 -0.84 -1.79
C LYS A 12 -6.32 -0.53 -3.21
N LEU A 13 -6.81 -1.30 -4.16
CA LEU A 13 -6.83 -0.97 -5.58
C LEU A 13 -8.20 -0.37 -5.91
N LEU A 14 -8.21 0.80 -6.55
CA LEU A 14 -9.41 1.50 -6.97
C LEU A 14 -9.52 1.43 -8.48
N PHE A 15 -10.40 0.59 -8.98
CA PHE A 15 -10.74 0.53 -10.42
C PHE A 15 -11.80 1.57 -10.69
N VAL A 16 -11.43 2.69 -11.31
CA VAL A 16 -12.39 3.72 -11.70
C VAL A 16 -12.98 3.33 -13.05
N ILE A 17 -14.26 2.92 -13.04
CA ILE A 17 -14.96 2.40 -14.20
C ILE A 17 -15.62 3.56 -14.94
N GLU A 18 -16.28 4.44 -14.20
CA GLU A 18 -16.91 5.65 -14.70
C GLU A 18 -16.58 6.84 -13.80
N GLY A 19 -16.53 8.03 -14.39
CA GLY A 19 -16.31 9.27 -13.64
C GLY A 19 -14.86 9.50 -13.21
N VAL A 20 -14.70 10.18 -12.10
CA VAL A 20 -13.39 10.63 -11.58
C VAL A 20 -13.34 10.50 -10.07
N VAL A 21 -12.22 9.99 -9.58
CA VAL A 21 -11.88 9.93 -8.16
C VAL A 21 -10.70 10.87 -7.90
N LYS A 22 -10.83 11.74 -6.92
CA LYS A 22 -9.72 12.57 -6.42
C LYS A 22 -9.35 12.07 -5.05
N ILE A 23 -8.09 11.71 -4.85
CA ILE A 23 -7.58 11.23 -3.57
C ILE A 23 -6.36 12.03 -3.14
N LYS A 24 -6.29 12.29 -1.84
CA LYS A 24 -5.11 12.85 -1.19
C LYS A 24 -4.64 11.86 -0.13
N ILE A 25 -3.42 11.37 -0.27
CA ILE A 25 -2.82 10.37 0.61
C ILE A 25 -1.80 11.09 1.49
N ASN A 26 -2.01 11.08 2.79
CA ASN A 26 -1.16 11.78 3.78
C ASN A 26 -0.99 13.28 3.42
N LYS A 27 0.26 13.72 3.28
CA LYS A 27 0.64 15.10 2.91
C LYS A 27 0.99 15.26 1.42
N LEU A 28 0.78 14.20 0.61
CA LEU A 28 1.06 14.25 -0.83
C LEU A 28 0.03 15.13 -1.56
N ASP A 29 0.35 15.47 -2.79
CA ASP A 29 -0.57 16.20 -3.65
C ASP A 29 -1.82 15.38 -4.00
N VAL A 30 -2.87 16.09 -4.40
CA VAL A 30 -4.11 15.45 -4.83
C VAL A 30 -3.86 14.67 -6.11
N GLN A 31 -4.15 13.38 -6.07
CA GLN A 31 -4.10 12.49 -7.22
C GLN A 31 -5.50 12.40 -7.85
N VAL A 32 -5.57 12.60 -9.15
CA VAL A 32 -6.80 12.46 -9.93
C VAL A 32 -6.74 11.15 -10.69
N ILE A 33 -7.73 10.28 -10.46
CA ILE A 33 -7.85 8.98 -11.11
C ILE A 33 -9.12 9.01 -11.96
N SER A 34 -8.96 8.96 -13.26
CA SER A 34 -10.04 9.03 -14.23
C SER A 34 -10.56 7.65 -14.60
N ALA A 35 -11.74 7.59 -15.18
CA ALA A 35 -12.33 6.38 -15.74
C ALA A 35 -11.33 5.62 -16.64
N GLY A 36 -11.34 4.30 -16.54
CA GLY A 36 -10.40 3.43 -17.25
C GLY A 36 -9.03 3.30 -16.58
N SER A 37 -8.88 3.75 -15.32
CA SER A 37 -7.62 3.70 -14.58
C SER A 37 -7.74 2.98 -13.23
N ILE A 38 -6.62 2.46 -12.75
CA ILE A 38 -6.46 1.81 -11.45
C ILE A 38 -5.61 2.73 -10.57
N GLY A 39 -6.14 3.09 -9.42
CA GLY A 39 -5.40 3.80 -8.38
C GLY A 39 -5.00 2.90 -7.23
N LEU A 40 -3.99 3.32 -6.45
CA LEU A 40 -3.49 2.61 -5.28
C LEU A 40 -3.62 3.48 -4.03
N VAL A 41 -4.21 2.92 -2.99
CA VAL A 41 -4.23 3.51 -1.64
C VAL A 41 -3.48 2.56 -0.70
N PRO A 42 -2.30 2.95 -0.21
CA PRO A 42 -1.50 2.10 0.68
C PRO A 42 -2.14 1.92 2.06
N CYS A 43 -1.94 0.75 2.68
CA CYS A 43 -2.33 0.53 4.07
C CYS A 43 -1.56 1.46 5.02
N ASN A 44 -2.12 1.70 6.19
CA ASN A 44 -1.58 2.61 7.22
C ASN A 44 -1.41 4.07 6.72
N SER A 45 -2.04 4.44 5.62
CA SER A 45 -2.11 5.83 5.18
C SER A 45 -3.42 6.48 5.62
N TYR A 46 -3.36 7.78 5.78
CA TYR A 46 -4.53 8.65 5.85
C TYR A 46 -4.93 9.02 4.44
N PHE A 47 -6.18 8.82 4.06
CA PHE A 47 -6.61 9.36 2.79
C PHE A 47 -7.95 10.08 2.87
N ILE A 48 -8.02 11.13 2.09
CA ILE A 48 -9.25 11.87 1.86
C ILE A 48 -9.55 11.71 0.37
N GLY A 49 -10.76 11.24 0.08
CA GLY A 49 -11.22 11.05 -1.28
C GLY A 49 -12.49 11.85 -1.57
N SER A 50 -12.64 12.25 -2.81
CA SER A 50 -13.89 12.77 -3.34
C SER A 50 -14.23 12.11 -4.67
N ILE A 51 -15.49 11.79 -4.83
CA ILE A 51 -16.07 11.24 -6.05
C ILE A 51 -17.13 12.19 -6.58
N GLU A 52 -17.22 12.34 -7.87
CA GLU A 52 -18.26 13.08 -8.55
C GLU A 52 -19.55 12.23 -8.65
N PRO A 53 -20.74 12.84 -8.76
CA PRO A 53 -21.96 12.07 -9.02
C PRO A 53 -21.83 11.22 -10.29
N GLY A 54 -22.35 9.99 -10.24
CA GLY A 54 -22.25 9.03 -11.35
C GLY A 54 -20.91 8.30 -11.47
N THR A 55 -19.98 8.51 -10.51
CA THR A 55 -18.72 7.75 -10.49
C THR A 55 -18.95 6.34 -10.00
N LEU A 56 -18.49 5.35 -10.78
CA LEU A 56 -18.48 3.92 -10.44
C LEU A 56 -17.06 3.46 -10.17
N VAL A 57 -16.84 2.92 -8.96
CA VAL A 57 -15.51 2.44 -8.51
C VAL A 57 -15.62 1.05 -7.90
N LEU A 58 -14.86 0.09 -8.42
CA LEU A 58 -14.64 -1.18 -7.75
C LEU A 58 -13.40 -1.07 -6.84
N SER A 59 -13.59 -1.25 -5.54
CA SER A 59 -12.51 -1.24 -4.56
C SER A 59 -12.11 -2.66 -4.15
N VAL A 60 -10.85 -3.02 -4.35
CA VAL A 60 -10.31 -4.33 -4.00
C VAL A 60 -9.28 -4.17 -2.89
N ALA A 61 -9.62 -4.64 -1.68
CA ALA A 61 -8.70 -4.64 -0.55
C ALA A 61 -7.74 -5.84 -0.63
N PHE A 62 -6.46 -5.63 -0.31
CA PHE A 62 -5.44 -6.67 -0.28
C PHE A 62 -4.39 -6.42 0.80
N SER A 63 -3.69 -7.48 1.18
CA SER A 63 -2.53 -7.39 2.07
C SER A 63 -1.25 -7.43 1.24
N GLU A 64 -0.28 -6.57 1.57
CA GLU A 64 1.06 -6.58 0.95
C GLU A 64 1.81 -7.91 1.15
N LYS A 65 1.35 -8.73 2.09
CA LYS A 65 1.91 -10.04 2.41
C LYS A 65 1.29 -11.18 1.60
N GLU A 66 0.17 -10.92 0.92
CA GLU A 66 -0.44 -11.93 0.05
C GLU A 66 0.48 -12.16 -1.15
N PRO A 67 0.88 -13.42 -1.41
CA PRO A 67 1.62 -13.73 -2.62
C PRO A 67 0.71 -13.55 -3.84
N PHE A 68 1.24 -13.01 -4.92
CA PHE A 68 0.53 -12.97 -6.20
C PHE A 68 0.25 -14.37 -6.73
N CYS A 69 1.24 -15.25 -6.54
CA CYS A 69 1.15 -16.69 -6.79
C CYS A 69 2.12 -17.43 -5.87
N SER A 70 2.14 -18.77 -5.94
CA SER A 70 3.06 -19.58 -5.14
C SER A 70 4.55 -19.25 -5.35
N CYS A 71 4.91 -18.63 -6.47
CA CYS A 71 6.29 -18.32 -6.86
C CYS A 71 6.60 -16.83 -6.97
N TYR A 72 5.63 -15.93 -6.81
CA TYR A 72 5.85 -14.50 -7.00
C TYR A 72 5.06 -13.64 -6.01
N SER A 73 5.72 -12.65 -5.45
CA SER A 73 5.16 -11.71 -4.48
C SER A 73 5.48 -10.26 -4.86
N LEU A 74 4.78 -9.31 -4.25
CA LEU A 74 5.11 -7.89 -4.35
C LEU A 74 6.56 -7.60 -3.96
N VAL A 75 7.08 -8.30 -2.94
CA VAL A 75 8.47 -8.15 -2.48
C VAL A 75 9.45 -8.56 -3.57
N ASN A 76 9.20 -9.70 -4.22
CA ASN A 76 10.06 -10.17 -5.32
C ASN A 76 10.02 -9.21 -6.50
N LEU A 77 8.83 -8.69 -6.85
CA LEU A 77 8.68 -7.69 -7.91
C LEU A 77 9.57 -6.47 -7.67
N MET A 78 9.57 -5.95 -6.44
CA MET A 78 10.35 -4.76 -6.10
C MET A 78 11.85 -5.04 -6.06
N HIS A 79 12.26 -6.19 -5.50
CA HIS A 79 13.66 -6.59 -5.43
C HIS A 79 14.27 -6.78 -6.82
N ASP A 80 13.52 -7.40 -7.74
CA ASP A 80 13.99 -7.68 -9.10
C ASP A 80 14.09 -6.41 -9.96
N THR A 81 13.26 -5.39 -9.66
CA THR A 81 13.20 -4.17 -10.47
C THR A 81 14.15 -3.08 -9.96
N TYR A 82 14.33 -2.99 -8.65
CA TYR A 82 15.13 -1.94 -7.99
C TYR A 82 16.35 -2.53 -7.28
N SER A 83 17.28 -3.09 -8.05
CA SER A 83 18.57 -3.55 -7.55
C SER A 83 19.57 -2.41 -7.25
N HIS A 84 19.27 -1.17 -7.64
CA HIS A 84 20.12 0.01 -7.41
C HIS A 84 19.39 1.08 -6.58
N GLU A 85 20.08 1.63 -5.57
CA GLU A 85 19.56 2.49 -4.52
C GLU A 85 19.13 3.91 -4.94
N ASP A 86 19.47 4.36 -6.14
CA ASP A 86 19.50 5.80 -6.47
C ASP A 86 18.20 6.41 -7.02
N ASP A 87 17.11 5.64 -7.22
CA ASP A 87 15.91 6.14 -7.91
C ASP A 87 14.64 6.21 -7.04
N PHE A 88 14.78 6.12 -5.71
CA PHE A 88 13.65 5.98 -4.77
C PHE A 88 13.01 7.29 -4.29
N GLU A 89 13.56 8.45 -4.63
CA GLU A 89 13.01 9.71 -4.15
C GLU A 89 11.84 10.22 -5.00
N GLN A 90 10.68 10.33 -4.36
CA GLN A 90 9.52 11.18 -4.73
C GLN A 90 8.73 10.86 -6.02
N ARG A 91 8.67 9.65 -6.50
CA ARG A 91 7.71 9.34 -7.57
C ARG A 91 6.33 9.08 -6.98
N GLN A 92 5.38 9.98 -7.26
CA GLN A 92 3.96 9.73 -7.01
C GLN A 92 3.54 8.46 -7.75
N SER A 93 2.69 7.65 -7.10
CA SER A 93 2.06 6.51 -7.77
C SER A 93 1.30 7.02 -8.99
N GLN A 94 1.73 6.62 -10.17
CA GLN A 94 0.95 6.86 -11.37
C GLN A 94 -0.18 5.84 -11.44
N ALA A 95 -1.41 6.30 -11.73
CA ALA A 95 -2.51 5.40 -12.00
C ALA A 95 -2.17 4.52 -13.22
N LEU A 96 -2.47 3.21 -13.12
CA LEU A 96 -2.33 2.30 -14.25
C LEU A 96 -3.60 2.34 -15.13
N PRO A 97 -3.48 2.33 -16.45
CA PRO A 97 -4.65 2.15 -17.31
C PRO A 97 -5.21 0.74 -17.13
N ILE A 98 -6.54 0.58 -17.07
CA ILE A 98 -7.17 -0.74 -17.03
C ILE A 98 -6.95 -1.45 -18.36
N HIS A 99 -6.09 -2.48 -18.35
CA HIS A 99 -5.85 -3.31 -19.53
C HIS A 99 -7.15 -3.99 -19.99
N HIS A 100 -7.36 -4.15 -21.31
CA HIS A 100 -8.63 -4.69 -21.84
C HIS A 100 -8.98 -6.08 -21.28
N ARG A 101 -7.99 -6.92 -20.93
CA ARG A 101 -8.20 -8.24 -20.30
C ARG A 101 -8.71 -8.14 -18.86
N LEU A 102 -8.45 -7.04 -18.16
CA LEU A 102 -8.97 -6.80 -16.81
C LEU A 102 -10.44 -6.35 -16.84
N LYS A 103 -10.96 -5.87 -17.95
CA LYS A 103 -12.37 -5.46 -18.07
C LYS A 103 -13.33 -6.61 -17.76
N SER A 104 -13.05 -7.82 -18.26
CA SER A 104 -13.86 -9.01 -17.98
C SER A 104 -13.80 -9.40 -16.49
N PHE A 105 -12.63 -9.28 -15.87
CA PHE A 105 -12.47 -9.46 -14.42
C PHE A 105 -13.33 -8.46 -13.64
N VAL A 106 -13.23 -7.17 -13.97
CA VAL A 106 -14.00 -6.10 -13.33
C VAL A 106 -15.49 -6.35 -13.43
N GLN A 107 -15.97 -6.66 -14.67
CA GLN A 107 -17.39 -6.94 -14.88
C GLN A 107 -17.86 -8.15 -14.07
N SER A 108 -17.13 -9.26 -14.12
CA SER A 108 -17.46 -10.46 -13.34
C SER A 108 -17.45 -10.25 -11.83
N ALA A 109 -16.60 -9.33 -11.32
CA ALA A 109 -16.60 -8.97 -9.91
C ALA A 109 -17.82 -8.10 -9.55
N LEU A 110 -18.23 -7.18 -10.41
CA LEU A 110 -19.43 -6.37 -10.24
C LEU A 110 -20.69 -7.25 -10.28
N ASP A 111 -20.81 -8.13 -11.26
CA ASP A 111 -21.94 -9.05 -11.37
C ASP A 111 -22.09 -9.90 -10.10
N ALA A 112 -20.96 -10.40 -9.56
CA ALA A 112 -20.96 -11.17 -8.33
C ALA A 112 -21.40 -10.37 -7.10
N ILE A 113 -21.08 -9.08 -7.05
CA ILE A 113 -21.55 -8.16 -5.99
C ILE A 113 -23.05 -7.90 -6.14
N ASP A 114 -23.52 -7.63 -7.36
CA ASP A 114 -24.92 -7.35 -7.67
C ASP A 114 -25.80 -8.59 -7.42
N ASP A 115 -25.29 -9.79 -7.71
CA ASP A 115 -25.92 -11.07 -7.38
C ASP A 115 -25.92 -11.38 -5.87
N GLY A 116 -25.23 -10.54 -5.07
CA GLY A 116 -25.18 -10.68 -3.62
C GLY A 116 -24.42 -11.92 -3.14
N ILE A 117 -23.36 -12.36 -3.84
CA ILE A 117 -22.54 -13.51 -3.46
C ILE A 117 -21.84 -13.21 -2.11
N PRO A 118 -22.18 -13.92 -0.99
CA PRO A 118 -21.63 -13.59 0.33
C PRO A 118 -20.29 -14.32 0.61
N CYS A 119 -19.78 -15.13 -0.32
CA CYS A 119 -18.68 -16.04 -0.06
C CYS A 119 -17.32 -15.32 -0.06
N SER A 120 -16.72 -15.18 1.12
CA SER A 120 -15.36 -14.58 1.26
C SER A 120 -14.28 -15.36 0.50
N GLY A 121 -14.41 -16.69 0.39
CA GLY A 121 -13.52 -17.54 -0.40
C GLY A 121 -13.58 -17.23 -1.89
N TYR A 122 -14.77 -16.94 -2.42
CA TYR A 122 -14.93 -16.49 -3.80
C TYR A 122 -14.14 -15.21 -4.07
N PHE A 123 -14.30 -14.19 -3.23
CA PHE A 123 -13.57 -12.93 -3.39
C PHE A 123 -12.07 -13.05 -3.12
N ALA A 124 -11.63 -14.01 -2.28
CA ALA A 124 -10.22 -14.33 -2.13
C ALA A 124 -9.63 -14.91 -3.44
N THR A 125 -10.36 -15.81 -4.09
CA THR A 125 -9.98 -16.37 -5.40
C THR A 125 -9.97 -15.30 -6.49
N LYS A 126 -10.97 -14.42 -6.51
CA LYS A 126 -11.02 -13.28 -7.43
C LYS A 126 -9.84 -12.35 -7.23
N ARG A 127 -9.39 -12.12 -6.02
CA ARG A 127 -8.21 -11.31 -5.73
C ARG A 127 -6.93 -11.98 -6.24
N GLN A 128 -6.79 -13.30 -6.12
CA GLN A 128 -5.67 -14.03 -6.71
C GLN A 128 -5.69 -13.94 -8.26
N GLU A 129 -6.86 -14.11 -8.88
CA GLU A 129 -7.05 -13.91 -10.32
C GLU A 129 -6.56 -12.52 -10.74
N LEU A 130 -6.95 -11.47 -10.00
CA LEU A 130 -6.51 -10.11 -10.27
C LEU A 130 -4.99 -9.98 -10.29
N PHE A 131 -4.29 -10.53 -9.30
CA PHE A 131 -2.84 -10.45 -9.25
C PHE A 131 -2.17 -11.23 -10.39
N PHE A 132 -2.72 -12.37 -10.79
CA PHE A 132 -2.27 -13.07 -12.00
C PHE A 132 -2.42 -12.20 -13.26
N LEU A 133 -3.55 -11.53 -13.41
CA LEU A 133 -3.78 -10.65 -14.55
C LEU A 133 -2.82 -9.46 -14.54
N LEU A 134 -2.58 -8.84 -13.37
CA LEU A 134 -1.63 -7.74 -13.26
C LEU A 134 -0.22 -8.16 -13.69
N ILE A 135 0.30 -9.27 -13.19
CA ILE A 135 1.66 -9.75 -13.53
C ILE A 135 1.79 -10.08 -15.03
N ASN A 136 0.74 -10.60 -15.65
CA ASN A 136 0.81 -11.07 -17.02
C ASN A 136 0.56 -9.98 -18.07
N TYR A 137 -0.15 -8.91 -17.71
CA TYR A 137 -0.57 -7.89 -18.69
C TYR A 137 0.09 -6.52 -18.51
N TYR A 138 0.87 -6.32 -17.45
CA TYR A 138 1.67 -5.11 -17.27
C TYR A 138 3.14 -5.44 -17.21
N SER A 139 4.00 -4.50 -17.61
CA SER A 139 5.43 -4.66 -17.46
C SER A 139 5.83 -4.67 -15.97
N ARG A 140 6.97 -5.31 -15.66
CA ARG A 140 7.50 -5.31 -14.30
C ARG A 140 7.79 -3.91 -13.80
N GLU A 141 8.30 -3.05 -14.68
CA GLU A 141 8.61 -1.65 -14.40
C GLU A 141 7.37 -0.84 -14.08
N ASP A 142 6.26 -1.04 -14.82
CA ASP A 142 5.01 -0.34 -14.54
C ASP A 142 4.40 -0.78 -13.21
N LEU A 143 4.40 -2.08 -12.94
CA LEU A 143 3.94 -2.61 -11.66
C LEU A 143 4.81 -2.15 -10.49
N ALA A 144 6.13 -2.14 -10.66
CA ALA A 144 7.03 -1.67 -9.63
C ALA A 144 6.83 -0.18 -9.33
N ARG A 145 6.68 0.66 -10.35
CA ARG A 145 6.33 2.08 -10.18
C ARG A 145 4.98 2.27 -9.51
N PHE A 146 3.99 1.50 -9.92
CA PHE A 146 2.64 1.57 -9.36
C PHE A 146 2.59 1.17 -7.89
N PHE A 147 3.22 0.06 -7.52
CA PHE A 147 3.25 -0.45 -6.14
C PHE A 147 4.33 0.20 -5.26
N HIS A 148 5.20 1.02 -5.82
CA HIS A 148 6.27 1.70 -5.10
C HIS A 148 5.83 2.37 -3.77
N PRO A 149 4.67 3.07 -3.67
CA PRO A 149 4.25 3.69 -2.42
C PRO A 149 4.08 2.72 -1.26
N LEU A 150 3.78 1.44 -1.51
CA LEU A 150 3.66 0.42 -0.46
C LEU A 150 4.98 0.19 0.29
N PHE A 151 6.09 0.34 -0.40
CA PHE A 151 7.44 0.08 0.11
C PHE A 151 8.08 1.34 0.69
N CYS A 152 7.85 2.49 0.08
CA CYS A 152 8.36 3.77 0.57
C CYS A 152 7.92 4.11 1.99
N PHE A 153 6.67 3.82 2.35
CA PHE A 153 6.17 4.04 3.71
C PHE A 153 6.84 3.14 4.75
N ASN A 154 7.22 1.94 4.36
CA ASN A 154 7.91 1.00 5.24
C ASN A 154 9.40 1.36 5.36
N ARG A 155 10.06 1.63 4.26
CA ARG A 155 11.48 2.02 4.22
C ARG A 155 11.72 3.33 4.97
N LYS A 156 10.93 4.37 4.72
CA LYS A 156 11.02 5.64 5.48
C LYS A 156 10.86 5.46 6.99
N PHE A 157 10.04 4.51 7.42
CA PHE A 157 9.92 4.20 8.85
C PHE A 157 11.18 3.56 9.40
N GLU A 158 11.75 2.57 8.71
CA GLU A 158 13.00 1.92 9.10
C GLU A 158 14.17 2.90 9.07
N GLU A 159 14.30 3.68 8.00
CA GLU A 159 15.31 4.73 7.88
C GLU A 159 15.18 5.77 8.98
N MET A 160 13.96 6.25 9.27
CA MET A 160 13.71 7.17 10.37
C MET A 160 14.15 6.57 11.71
N VAL A 161 13.85 5.29 11.96
CA VAL A 161 14.28 4.60 13.18
C VAL A 161 15.81 4.49 13.21
N MET A 162 16.43 4.05 12.12
CA MET A 162 17.88 3.85 12.03
C MET A 162 18.69 5.16 12.11
N THR A 163 18.14 6.24 11.57
CA THR A 163 18.81 7.57 11.62
C THR A 163 18.72 8.21 13.02
N ASN A 164 17.63 7.95 13.73
CA ASN A 164 17.35 8.70 14.97
C ASN A 164 17.54 7.91 16.28
N TYR A 165 17.81 6.60 16.23
CA TYR A 165 17.82 5.77 17.43
C TYR A 165 18.86 6.20 18.47
N ASP A 166 19.93 6.87 18.06
CA ASP A 166 20.98 7.37 18.93
C ASP A 166 20.59 8.61 19.71
N SER A 167 19.76 9.46 19.11
CA SER A 167 19.29 10.71 19.70
C SER A 167 18.02 10.54 20.53
N VAL A 168 17.39 9.37 20.47
CA VAL A 168 16.11 9.11 21.12
C VAL A 168 16.29 8.62 22.55
N THR A 169 15.65 9.31 23.48
CA THR A 169 15.71 8.98 24.91
C THR A 169 14.72 7.90 25.32
N ASP A 170 13.54 7.90 24.71
CA ASP A 170 12.46 6.97 25.04
C ASP A 170 11.52 6.70 23.85
N VAL A 171 10.55 5.81 24.07
CA VAL A 171 9.56 5.42 23.07
C VAL A 171 8.63 6.58 22.69
N LYS A 172 8.36 7.51 23.64
CA LYS A 172 7.49 8.67 23.36
C LYS A 172 8.17 9.63 22.40
N HIS A 173 9.47 9.87 22.60
CA HIS A 173 10.28 10.68 21.69
C HIS A 173 10.33 10.08 20.28
N PHE A 174 10.52 8.76 20.17
CA PHE A 174 10.47 8.06 18.88
C PHE A 174 9.12 8.20 18.17
N ALA A 175 8.02 8.02 18.93
CA ALA A 175 6.68 8.14 18.40
C ALA A 175 6.38 9.58 17.93
N ALA A 176 6.90 10.58 18.65
CA ALA A 176 6.79 11.99 18.26
C ALA A 176 7.54 12.28 16.95
N LEU A 177 8.78 11.78 16.80
CA LEU A 177 9.54 11.90 15.55
C LEU A 177 8.84 11.23 14.35
N ALA A 178 8.18 10.11 14.62
CA ALA A 178 7.38 9.40 13.62
C ALA A 178 6.01 10.06 13.34
N HIS A 179 5.66 11.13 14.04
CA HIS A 179 4.33 11.77 14.02
C HIS A 179 3.19 10.76 14.23
N MET A 180 3.38 9.82 15.18
CA MET A 180 2.45 8.74 15.48
C MET A 180 2.11 8.69 16.98
N PRO A 181 0.89 8.24 17.35
CA PRO A 181 0.61 7.84 18.73
C PRO A 181 1.54 6.71 19.17
N VAL A 182 1.96 6.72 20.45
CA VAL A 182 2.91 5.74 21.02
C VAL A 182 2.48 4.29 20.75
N THR A 183 1.21 3.98 20.95
CA THR A 183 0.66 2.63 20.71
C THR A 183 0.75 2.20 19.26
N THR A 184 0.53 3.13 18.33
CA THR A 184 0.65 2.89 16.89
C THR A 184 2.09 2.67 16.49
N PHE A 185 3.00 3.50 17.01
CA PHE A 185 4.43 3.38 16.79
C PHE A 185 4.96 2.02 17.29
N GLN A 186 4.66 1.64 18.53
CA GLN A 186 5.08 0.36 19.09
C GLN A 186 4.60 -0.84 18.27
N ARG A 187 3.34 -0.82 17.81
CA ARG A 187 2.78 -1.88 16.96
C ARG A 187 3.48 -1.95 15.61
N LYS A 188 3.71 -0.79 14.96
CA LYS A 188 4.44 -0.70 13.69
C LYS A 188 5.88 -1.16 13.87
N PHE A 189 6.56 -0.72 14.91
CA PHE A 189 7.92 -1.11 15.24
C PHE A 189 8.06 -2.62 15.43
N LYS A 190 7.20 -3.23 16.27
CA LYS A 190 7.19 -4.68 16.49
C LYS A 190 6.93 -5.48 15.21
N LYS A 191 6.09 -4.94 14.31
CA LYS A 191 5.82 -5.56 13.00
C LYS A 191 7.08 -5.58 12.12
N HIS A 192 7.85 -4.47 12.10
CA HIS A 192 9.06 -4.32 11.25
C HIS A 192 10.29 -5.02 11.86
N PHE A 193 10.62 -4.68 13.10
CA PHE A 193 11.85 -5.14 13.76
C PHE A 193 11.68 -6.45 14.54
N LYS A 194 10.47 -7.04 14.57
CA LYS A 194 10.14 -8.32 15.24
C LYS A 194 10.41 -8.34 16.76
N THR A 195 10.73 -7.20 17.35
CA THR A 195 11.02 -7.03 18.78
C THR A 195 10.35 -5.77 19.32
N SER A 196 10.33 -5.57 20.64
CA SER A 196 9.85 -4.32 21.23
C SER A 196 10.87 -3.20 21.04
N VAL A 197 10.38 -1.94 21.00
CA VAL A 197 11.26 -0.76 20.90
C VAL A 197 12.30 -0.75 22.02
N LYS A 198 11.87 -1.06 23.24
CA LYS A 198 12.76 -1.06 24.43
C LYS A 198 13.86 -2.10 24.28
N GLN A 199 13.51 -3.33 23.93
CA GLN A 199 14.49 -4.42 23.75
C GLN A 199 15.46 -4.09 22.64
N TRP A 200 14.97 -3.64 21.51
CA TRP A 200 15.80 -3.28 20.37
C TRP A 200 16.81 -2.17 20.68
N LEU A 201 16.38 -1.12 21.41
CA LEU A 201 17.30 -0.06 21.86
C LEU A 201 18.35 -0.56 22.84
N LEU A 202 18.01 -1.52 23.71
CA LEU A 202 18.98 -2.16 24.62
C LEU A 202 20.01 -2.97 23.83
N ASP A 203 19.55 -3.76 22.86
CA ASP A 203 20.42 -4.59 22.01
C ASP A 203 21.41 -3.71 21.22
N ARG A 204 20.95 -2.60 20.64
CA ARG A 204 21.81 -1.63 19.94
C ARG A 204 22.82 -0.93 20.84
N LYS A 205 22.44 -0.63 22.08
CA LYS A 205 23.38 -0.07 23.07
C LYS A 205 24.44 -1.10 23.50
N ALA A 206 24.05 -2.36 23.63
CA ALA A 206 24.98 -3.43 23.95
C ALA A 206 26.01 -3.68 22.83
N GLU A 207 25.58 -3.66 21.57
CA GLU A 207 26.45 -3.80 20.38
C GLU A 207 27.53 -2.71 20.27
N ARG A 208 27.29 -1.52 20.84
CA ARG A 208 28.27 -0.40 20.84
C ARG A 208 29.31 -0.47 21.96
N MET A 209 29.04 -1.28 22.97
CA MET A 209 29.96 -1.41 24.11
C MET A 209 30.97 -2.56 23.93
N LEU A 210 30.84 -3.29 22.83
CA LEU A 210 31.77 -4.34 22.39
C LEU A 210 32.69 -3.82 21.29
#